data_5fbaa5e0e1195953341c73bf52e1741e
#
_entry.id   5fbaa5e0e1195953341c73bf52e1741e
#
_cell.length_a   1.000
_cell.length_b   1.000
_cell.length_c   1.000
_cell.angle_alpha   90.00
_cell.angle_beta   90.00
_cell.angle_gamma   90.00
#
_symmetry.space_group_name_H-M   'P 1'
#
loop_
_entity.id
_entity.type
_entity.pdbx_description
1 polymer ?
#
loop_
_entity_poly.entity_id
_entity_poly.type
_entity_poly.pdbx_seq_one_letter_code
_entity_poly.pdbx_strand_id
1 'polypeptide(L)'
;MYKPVILIIRDGWGYRKEKKDNFIEEADILYTHKLMKKYPNVLLDASGESVGLPSGYQGNSEVGHMTIGSGRIIFQSLARINKAIETKEFFKNKYFLGAIDNCRKNKSNLHIMGLLQEEGVHSHKDHLFALLDLCKKQSFKNVFIHVITDGRDAPPTQGINYLKDLVKKIGSIGFGKIATISGRYYTMDRDQRWERTQKAYECIVDAKAETFDDPIKFLERSYKKNETDEFIVPKKAEDYSGLKDKDSFIFYNFRTDRTRQLTQAIVEKDFKGFSVKPKEVYYVAMTQFYKPMNAHVAFGDQSMSNLLGKVIADNGLKQLRISETEKYAHVTFFFNGQIEQPNKNEDRILVHSPKVATYDLKPEMSAFEVADRLVQEINKDKYDFFVVNIVNGDMVGHTGIKKACIIAAETVDKCVEKITEKILEKNGVALIFADHGNLEDKSPKWKTSHTLDKVPLIVVSDDPKLKKAILKEDKGLKDIAPTVLKLFDILKPKEMTGESII
;
A
#
# COMPACT_ATOMS: atom_id res chain seq x y z
N MET A 1 26.87 21.83 -2.76
CA MET A 1 25.99 21.21 -3.80
C MET A 1 26.81 20.24 -4.64
N TYR A 2 26.37 18.99 -4.77
CA TYR A 2 27.00 17.96 -5.59
C TYR A 2 26.22 17.78 -6.89
N LYS A 3 26.89 17.62 -8.03
CA LYS A 3 26.30 17.39 -9.36
C LYS A 3 27.26 16.61 -10.25
N PRO A 4 26.79 15.59 -10.98
CA PRO A 4 25.44 15.00 -10.89
C PRO A 4 25.24 14.14 -9.64
N VAL A 5 23.97 13.91 -9.26
CA VAL A 5 23.57 12.91 -8.25
C VAL A 5 22.74 11.84 -8.94
N ILE A 6 23.04 10.56 -8.67
CA ILE A 6 22.28 9.44 -9.25
C ILE A 6 21.76 8.50 -8.15
N LEU A 7 20.53 8.06 -8.31
CA LEU A 7 19.95 6.90 -7.62
C LEU A 7 20.06 5.67 -8.54
N ILE A 8 20.82 4.67 -8.12
CA ILE A 8 20.92 3.37 -8.79
C ILE A 8 20.16 2.36 -7.95
N ILE A 9 18.96 2.00 -8.39
CA ILE A 9 18.08 1.04 -7.72
C ILE A 9 18.34 -0.33 -8.31
N ARG A 10 18.90 -1.24 -7.53
CA ARG A 10 19.08 -2.65 -7.86
C ARG A 10 17.84 -3.40 -7.41
N ASP A 11 16.83 -3.48 -8.27
CA ASP A 11 15.53 -4.05 -7.92
C ASP A 11 15.66 -5.49 -7.40
N GLY A 12 15.08 -5.77 -6.22
CA GLY A 12 15.14 -7.09 -5.62
C GLY A 12 16.49 -7.50 -5.04
N TRP A 13 17.32 -6.55 -4.58
CA TRP A 13 18.66 -6.81 -4.04
C TRP A 13 18.71 -6.57 -2.53
N GLY A 14 18.33 -7.58 -1.74
CA GLY A 14 18.43 -7.53 -0.28
C GLY A 14 19.82 -7.89 0.25
N TYR A 15 19.92 -7.95 1.58
CA TYR A 15 21.14 -8.33 2.28
C TYR A 15 20.87 -9.41 3.33
N ARG A 16 21.60 -10.53 3.22
CA ARG A 16 21.60 -11.62 4.20
C ARG A 16 23.02 -12.12 4.39
N LYS A 17 23.39 -12.43 5.64
CA LYS A 17 24.72 -12.94 5.97
C LYS A 17 24.91 -14.42 5.58
N GLU A 18 23.85 -15.19 5.60
CA GLU A 18 23.85 -16.60 5.24
C GLU A 18 24.11 -16.76 3.74
N LYS A 19 25.06 -17.64 3.40
CA LYS A 19 25.39 -17.94 2.00
C LYS A 19 24.45 -18.95 1.36
N LYS A 20 23.89 -19.86 2.16
CA LYS A 20 22.99 -20.91 1.65
C LYS A 20 21.73 -20.28 1.06
N ASP A 21 21.39 -20.64 -0.17
CA ASP A 21 20.26 -20.12 -0.91
C ASP A 21 20.30 -18.59 -1.13
N ASN A 22 21.48 -17.95 -1.03
CA ASN A 22 21.75 -16.56 -1.29
C ASN A 22 22.42 -16.41 -2.66
N PHE A 23 21.62 -16.15 -3.69
CA PHE A 23 22.14 -16.15 -5.06
C PHE A 23 22.95 -14.88 -5.41
N ILE A 24 22.90 -13.85 -4.55
CA ILE A 24 23.79 -12.69 -4.64
C ILE A 24 25.22 -13.11 -4.21
N GLU A 25 25.35 -13.78 -3.06
CA GLU A 25 26.64 -14.21 -2.54
C GLU A 25 27.27 -15.38 -3.32
N GLU A 26 26.47 -16.10 -4.09
CA GLU A 26 26.95 -17.16 -4.99
C GLU A 26 27.39 -16.63 -6.38
N ALA A 27 27.04 -15.38 -6.71
CA ALA A 27 27.39 -14.72 -7.96
C ALA A 27 28.77 -14.02 -7.87
N ASP A 28 29.41 -13.80 -9.02
CA ASP A 28 30.65 -13.02 -9.11
C ASP A 28 30.33 -11.52 -9.14
N ILE A 29 30.18 -10.92 -7.95
CA ILE A 29 29.84 -9.51 -7.72
C ILE A 29 31.02 -8.70 -7.18
N LEU A 30 32.18 -8.84 -7.81
CA LEU A 30 33.42 -8.25 -7.35
C LEU A 30 33.36 -6.74 -7.20
N TYR A 31 32.61 -6.05 -8.06
CA TYR A 31 32.49 -4.60 -8.00
C TYR A 31 31.70 -4.14 -6.77
N THR A 32 30.57 -4.77 -6.49
CA THR A 32 29.78 -4.50 -5.27
C THR A 32 30.62 -4.70 -4.01
N HIS A 33 31.38 -5.81 -3.92
CA HIS A 33 32.26 -6.05 -2.78
C HIS A 33 33.38 -4.99 -2.66
N LYS A 34 33.95 -4.54 -3.77
CA LYS A 34 34.93 -3.45 -3.82
C LYS A 34 34.32 -2.13 -3.30
N LEU A 35 33.10 -1.81 -3.74
CA LEU A 35 32.38 -0.61 -3.28
C LEU A 35 32.10 -0.65 -1.78
N MET A 36 31.58 -1.75 -1.26
CA MET A 36 31.26 -1.90 0.16
C MET A 36 32.49 -1.79 1.07
N LYS A 37 33.66 -2.19 0.59
CA LYS A 37 34.93 -2.01 1.31
C LYS A 37 35.47 -0.58 1.26
N LYS A 38 35.24 0.13 0.15
CA LYS A 38 35.84 1.43 -0.14
C LYS A 38 35.00 2.61 0.32
N TYR A 39 33.68 2.47 0.32
CA TYR A 39 32.76 3.59 0.52
C TYR A 39 31.80 3.34 1.72
N PRO A 40 31.30 4.42 2.35
CA PRO A 40 30.31 4.31 3.42
C PRO A 40 29.09 3.54 2.95
N ASN A 41 28.63 2.60 3.78
CA ASN A 41 27.43 1.82 3.50
C ASN A 41 26.65 1.49 4.78
N VAL A 42 25.35 1.27 4.64
CA VAL A 42 24.43 0.96 5.74
C VAL A 42 23.26 0.14 5.21
N LEU A 43 22.57 -0.58 6.08
CA LEU A 43 21.35 -1.32 5.73
C LEU A 43 20.10 -0.47 5.99
N LEU A 44 19.18 -0.46 5.02
CA LEU A 44 17.91 0.25 5.09
C LEU A 44 16.75 -0.73 5.27
N ASP A 45 15.76 -0.33 6.06
CA ASP A 45 14.49 -1.04 6.15
C ASP A 45 13.67 -0.83 4.87
N ALA A 46 13.22 -1.93 4.25
CA ALA A 46 12.52 -1.95 2.97
C ALA A 46 11.26 -2.82 2.95
N SER A 47 10.73 -3.20 4.13
CA SER A 47 9.56 -4.09 4.25
C SER A 47 8.62 -3.64 5.38
N GLY A 48 7.42 -4.21 5.43
CA GLY A 48 6.44 -3.94 6.48
C GLY A 48 6.13 -2.46 6.66
N GLU A 49 6.05 -2.01 7.91
CA GLU A 49 5.66 -0.65 8.26
C GLU A 49 6.60 0.43 7.72
N SER A 50 7.87 0.10 7.48
CA SER A 50 8.86 1.04 6.94
C SER A 50 8.54 1.52 5.51
N VAL A 51 7.69 0.77 4.80
CA VAL A 51 7.20 1.10 3.45
C VAL A 51 5.67 1.21 3.40
N GLY A 52 5.00 1.29 4.55
CA GLY A 52 3.56 1.52 4.65
C GLY A 52 2.69 0.28 4.50
N LEU A 53 3.26 -0.90 4.61
CA LEU A 53 2.57 -2.20 4.66
C LEU A 53 2.39 -2.65 6.11
N PRO A 54 1.49 -3.61 6.39
CA PRO A 54 1.41 -4.20 7.72
C PRO A 54 2.72 -4.88 8.14
N SER A 55 2.96 -5.00 9.46
CA SER A 55 4.13 -5.72 9.99
C SER A 55 4.18 -7.14 9.45
N GLY A 56 5.39 -7.61 9.07
CA GLY A 56 5.60 -8.94 8.51
C GLY A 56 5.25 -9.11 7.02
N TYR A 57 4.83 -8.04 6.35
CA TYR A 57 4.61 -8.05 4.90
C TYR A 57 5.90 -7.67 4.15
N GLN A 58 6.18 -8.40 3.08
CA GLN A 58 7.31 -8.13 2.17
C GLN A 58 7.16 -6.77 1.50
N GLY A 59 8.27 -6.05 1.30
CA GLY A 59 8.30 -4.88 0.41
C GLY A 59 7.97 -5.27 -1.04
N ASN A 60 7.64 -4.28 -1.84
CA ASN A 60 7.48 -4.42 -3.28
C ASN A 60 7.83 -3.11 -3.98
N SER A 61 8.02 -3.19 -5.31
CA SER A 61 8.51 -2.05 -6.07
C SER A 61 7.57 -0.85 -6.06
N GLU A 62 6.25 -1.05 -5.99
CA GLU A 62 5.28 0.06 -5.96
C GLU A 62 5.45 0.90 -4.69
N VAL A 63 5.35 0.27 -3.50
CA VAL A 63 5.49 0.98 -2.23
C VAL A 63 6.92 1.44 -1.99
N GLY A 64 7.93 0.68 -2.44
CA GLY A 64 9.35 1.04 -2.35
C GLY A 64 9.64 2.35 -3.10
N HIS A 65 9.33 2.41 -4.39
CA HIS A 65 9.55 3.61 -5.22
C HIS A 65 8.70 4.80 -4.76
N MET A 66 7.47 4.56 -4.32
CA MET A 66 6.62 5.61 -3.75
C MET A 66 7.23 6.18 -2.46
N THR A 67 7.77 5.35 -1.58
CA THR A 67 8.44 5.76 -0.33
C THR A 67 9.72 6.53 -0.64
N ILE A 68 10.55 6.06 -1.59
CA ILE A 68 11.76 6.74 -2.05
C ILE A 68 11.42 8.14 -2.60
N GLY A 69 10.46 8.21 -3.54
CA GLY A 69 10.09 9.46 -4.20
C GLY A 69 9.38 10.46 -3.28
N SER A 70 8.65 9.97 -2.26
CA SER A 70 7.91 10.84 -1.35
C SER A 70 8.71 11.33 -0.12
N GLY A 71 9.81 10.67 0.21
CA GLY A 71 10.59 10.99 1.43
C GLY A 71 9.80 10.77 2.73
N ARG A 72 8.74 9.97 2.67
CA ARG A 72 7.87 9.61 3.80
C ARG A 72 7.22 8.25 3.57
N ILE A 73 6.71 7.65 4.63
CA ILE A 73 5.93 6.42 4.53
C ILE A 73 4.52 6.75 4.05
N ILE A 74 4.12 6.15 2.92
CA ILE A 74 2.76 6.22 2.41
C ILE A 74 2.05 4.92 2.81
N PHE A 75 1.36 4.97 3.92
CA PHE A 75 0.69 3.78 4.44
C PHE A 75 -0.44 3.29 3.54
N GLN A 76 -0.44 2.00 3.20
CA GLN A 76 -1.60 1.35 2.64
C GLN A 76 -2.78 1.41 3.63
N SER A 77 -4.02 1.39 3.13
CA SER A 77 -5.20 1.66 3.96
C SER A 77 -5.26 0.78 5.21
N LEU A 78 -5.01 -0.52 5.09
CA LEU A 78 -5.01 -1.45 6.23
C LEU A 78 -3.98 -1.05 7.28
N ALA A 79 -2.72 -0.87 6.88
CA ALA A 79 -1.63 -0.50 7.78
C ALA A 79 -1.88 0.87 8.44
N ARG A 80 -2.41 1.84 7.68
CA ARG A 80 -2.74 3.17 8.16
C ARG A 80 -3.79 3.14 9.26
N ILE A 81 -4.85 2.36 9.07
CA ILE A 81 -5.94 2.27 10.04
C ILE A 81 -5.46 1.50 11.27
N ASN A 82 -4.73 0.38 11.09
CA ASN A 82 -4.15 -0.37 12.19
C ASN A 82 -3.21 0.53 13.04
N LYS A 83 -2.35 1.30 12.40
CA LYS A 83 -1.46 2.25 13.08
C LYS A 83 -2.23 3.32 13.86
N ALA A 84 -3.31 3.84 13.28
CA ALA A 84 -4.16 4.81 13.98
C ALA A 84 -4.86 4.20 15.21
N ILE A 85 -5.22 2.92 15.18
CA ILE A 85 -5.78 2.19 16.33
C ILE A 85 -4.71 2.02 17.41
N GLU A 86 -3.52 1.55 17.05
CA GLU A 86 -2.37 1.35 17.94
C GLU A 86 -1.97 2.64 18.65
N THR A 87 -1.80 3.72 17.90
CA THR A 87 -1.44 5.05 18.43
C THR A 87 -2.61 5.80 19.07
N LYS A 88 -3.81 5.21 19.06
CA LYS A 88 -5.06 5.78 19.59
C LYS A 88 -5.58 7.01 18.86
N GLU A 89 -5.00 7.40 17.75
CA GLU A 89 -5.51 8.48 16.88
C GLU A 89 -6.87 8.12 16.23
N PHE A 90 -7.13 6.84 15.99
CA PHE A 90 -8.44 6.34 15.55
C PHE A 90 -9.57 6.84 16.44
N PHE A 91 -9.37 6.84 17.75
CA PHE A 91 -10.37 7.24 18.75
C PHE A 91 -10.57 8.76 18.86
N LYS A 92 -9.73 9.54 18.19
CA LYS A 92 -9.83 11.01 18.08
C LYS A 92 -10.38 11.45 16.72
N ASN A 93 -10.70 10.51 15.83
CA ASN A 93 -11.17 10.85 14.49
C ASN A 93 -12.48 11.65 14.57
N LYS A 94 -12.44 12.89 14.07
CA LYS A 94 -13.54 13.85 14.17
C LYS A 94 -14.84 13.39 13.51
N TYR A 95 -14.76 12.55 12.48
CA TYR A 95 -15.96 12.08 11.78
C TYR A 95 -16.62 10.92 12.51
N PHE A 96 -15.86 10.03 13.14
CA PHE A 96 -16.44 9.00 14.01
C PHE A 96 -17.07 9.61 15.27
N LEU A 97 -16.40 10.58 15.89
CA LEU A 97 -16.96 11.32 17.01
C LEU A 97 -18.20 12.12 16.59
N GLY A 98 -18.15 12.77 15.41
CA GLY A 98 -19.29 13.49 14.84
C GLY A 98 -20.48 12.61 14.57
N ALA A 99 -20.29 11.34 14.15
CA ALA A 99 -21.38 10.37 13.98
C ALA A 99 -22.08 10.05 15.31
N ILE A 100 -21.32 9.87 16.39
CA ILE A 100 -21.84 9.62 17.73
C ILE A 100 -22.58 10.87 18.26
N ASP A 101 -22.00 12.04 18.07
CA ASP A 101 -22.61 13.31 18.54
C ASP A 101 -23.89 13.66 17.77
N ASN A 102 -23.94 13.34 16.45
CA ASN A 102 -25.18 13.44 15.68
C ASN A 102 -26.27 12.56 16.27
N CYS A 103 -25.96 11.30 16.62
CA CYS A 103 -26.92 10.38 17.22
C CYS A 103 -27.40 10.89 18.60
N ARG A 104 -26.50 11.43 19.43
CA ARG A 104 -26.88 12.02 20.74
C ARG A 104 -27.82 13.19 20.57
N LYS A 105 -27.48 14.12 19.67
CA LYS A 105 -28.29 15.31 19.40
C LYS A 105 -29.70 14.96 18.94
N ASN A 106 -29.81 13.96 18.08
CA ASN A 106 -31.09 13.58 17.45
C ASN A 106 -31.81 12.42 18.17
N LYS A 107 -31.21 11.88 19.24
CA LYS A 107 -31.76 10.66 19.94
C LYS A 107 -31.94 9.51 18.97
N SER A 108 -31.01 9.32 18.07
CA SER A 108 -31.05 8.36 16.97
C SER A 108 -30.02 7.25 17.12
N ASN A 109 -29.86 6.39 16.11
CA ASN A 109 -29.03 5.20 16.18
C ASN A 109 -27.77 5.35 15.33
N LEU A 110 -26.70 4.67 15.74
CA LEU A 110 -25.48 4.49 14.96
C LEU A 110 -25.51 3.12 14.27
N HIS A 111 -25.36 3.14 12.96
CA HIS A 111 -25.24 1.93 12.14
C HIS A 111 -23.77 1.74 11.75
N ILE A 112 -23.23 0.54 11.95
CA ILE A 112 -21.85 0.19 11.57
C ILE A 112 -21.92 -1.01 10.64
N MET A 113 -21.42 -0.86 9.40
CA MET A 113 -21.46 -1.90 8.39
C MET A 113 -20.08 -2.20 7.84
N GLY A 114 -19.83 -3.44 7.46
CA GLY A 114 -18.66 -3.85 6.69
C GLY A 114 -18.46 -5.36 6.62
N LEU A 115 -17.50 -5.76 5.82
CA LEU A 115 -17.12 -7.15 5.64
C LEU A 115 -16.42 -7.66 6.90
N LEU A 116 -16.97 -8.71 7.51
CA LEU A 116 -16.45 -9.26 8.76
C LEU A 116 -15.43 -10.36 8.46
N GLN A 117 -14.15 -9.99 8.46
CA GLN A 117 -13.02 -10.86 8.08
C GLN A 117 -11.71 -10.43 8.76
N GLU A 118 -10.66 -11.25 8.62
CA GLU A 118 -9.28 -10.98 9.08
C GLU A 118 -8.27 -10.85 7.93
N GLU A 119 -8.63 -11.23 6.70
CA GLU A 119 -7.73 -11.29 5.53
C GLU A 119 -7.19 -9.90 5.12
N GLY A 120 -7.88 -8.83 5.49
CA GLY A 120 -7.39 -7.47 5.28
C GLY A 120 -7.41 -6.99 3.82
N VAL A 121 -8.19 -7.63 2.94
CA VAL A 121 -8.33 -7.26 1.53
C VAL A 121 -9.27 -6.06 1.35
N HIS A 122 -10.43 -6.08 1.99
CA HIS A 122 -11.46 -5.02 1.89
C HIS A 122 -11.70 -4.30 3.20
N SER A 123 -11.50 -5.02 4.31
CA SER A 123 -11.78 -4.58 5.68
C SER A 123 -10.95 -5.42 6.66
N HIS A 124 -11.11 -5.17 7.94
CA HIS A 124 -10.59 -6.03 9.01
C HIS A 124 -11.54 -5.96 10.21
N LYS A 125 -11.84 -7.10 10.86
CA LYS A 125 -12.75 -7.15 12.02
C LYS A 125 -12.31 -6.26 13.17
N ASP A 126 -11.01 -6.06 13.36
CA ASP A 126 -10.48 -5.20 14.43
C ASP A 126 -10.85 -3.72 14.23
N HIS A 127 -11.12 -3.28 12.99
CA HIS A 127 -11.64 -1.93 12.75
C HIS A 127 -13.07 -1.78 13.27
N LEU A 128 -13.92 -2.81 13.10
CA LEU A 128 -15.24 -2.86 13.73
C LEU A 128 -15.12 -2.85 15.25
N PHE A 129 -14.23 -3.68 15.80
CA PHE A 129 -14.01 -3.76 17.25
C PHE A 129 -13.52 -2.42 17.82
N ALA A 130 -12.65 -1.72 17.12
CA ALA A 130 -12.18 -0.38 17.50
C ALA A 130 -13.34 0.64 17.48
N LEU A 131 -14.26 0.58 16.49
CA LEU A 131 -15.47 1.43 16.47
C LEU A 131 -16.38 1.13 17.67
N LEU A 132 -16.56 -0.13 18.02
CA LEU A 132 -17.34 -0.53 19.21
C LEU A 132 -16.65 -0.04 20.51
N ASP A 133 -15.32 -0.15 20.60
CA ASP A 133 -14.55 0.41 21.73
C ASP A 133 -14.63 1.93 21.80
N LEU A 134 -14.69 2.62 20.67
CA LEU A 134 -14.96 4.06 20.62
C LEU A 134 -16.35 4.37 21.20
N CYS A 135 -17.39 3.65 20.78
CA CYS A 135 -18.73 3.81 21.33
C CYS A 135 -18.76 3.59 22.86
N LYS A 136 -18.04 2.55 23.36
CA LYS A 136 -17.90 2.29 24.79
C LYS A 136 -17.22 3.45 25.50
N LYS A 137 -16.09 3.97 24.99
CA LYS A 137 -15.40 5.14 25.54
C LYS A 137 -16.27 6.39 25.57
N GLN A 138 -17.12 6.55 24.58
CA GLN A 138 -18.08 7.63 24.48
C GLN A 138 -19.38 7.37 25.25
N SER A 139 -19.54 6.23 25.94
CA SER A 139 -20.78 5.84 26.66
C SER A 139 -22.02 5.86 25.75
N PHE A 140 -21.85 5.54 24.44
CA PHE A 140 -22.94 5.48 23.46
C PHE A 140 -23.31 4.03 23.17
N LYS A 141 -24.59 3.65 23.37
CA LYS A 141 -25.03 2.25 23.35
C LYS A 141 -26.00 1.90 22.23
N ASN A 142 -26.60 2.89 21.55
CA ASN A 142 -27.59 2.65 20.50
C ASN A 142 -26.91 2.31 19.18
N VAL A 143 -26.37 1.10 19.07
CA VAL A 143 -25.54 0.66 17.92
C VAL A 143 -26.18 -0.55 17.25
N PHE A 144 -26.42 -0.42 15.95
CA PHE A 144 -26.77 -1.51 15.04
C PHE A 144 -25.57 -1.91 14.19
N ILE A 145 -25.35 -3.21 14.02
CA ILE A 145 -24.23 -3.77 13.26
C ILE A 145 -24.79 -4.52 12.06
N HIS A 146 -24.32 -4.18 10.87
CA HIS A 146 -24.66 -4.83 9.62
C HIS A 146 -23.48 -5.67 9.16
N VAL A 147 -23.60 -6.98 9.31
CA VAL A 147 -22.54 -7.94 8.98
C VAL A 147 -22.61 -8.30 7.51
N ILE A 148 -21.49 -8.12 6.81
CA ILE A 148 -21.28 -8.70 5.49
C ILE A 148 -20.38 -9.93 5.68
N THR A 149 -20.79 -11.10 5.16
CA THR A 149 -20.01 -12.34 5.18
C THR A 149 -19.17 -12.46 3.89
N ASP A 150 -18.01 -13.10 3.97
CA ASP A 150 -16.99 -13.08 2.89
C ASP A 150 -17.13 -14.32 1.95
N GLY A 151 -16.48 -15.42 2.29
CA GLY A 151 -16.46 -16.65 1.50
C GLY A 151 -15.71 -16.59 0.17
N ARG A 152 -14.96 -15.52 -0.11
CA ARG A 152 -14.15 -15.32 -1.33
C ARG A 152 -12.68 -15.07 -1.01
N ASP A 153 -12.39 -14.10 -0.16
CA ASP A 153 -11.03 -13.82 0.32
C ASP A 153 -10.73 -14.72 1.53
N ALA A 154 -11.75 -15.05 2.33
CA ALA A 154 -11.74 -16.07 3.38
C ALA A 154 -12.37 -17.40 2.90
N PRO A 155 -12.08 -18.53 3.58
CA PRO A 155 -12.74 -19.81 3.29
C PRO A 155 -14.28 -19.70 3.32
N PRO A 156 -14.99 -20.50 2.51
CA PRO A 156 -16.44 -20.33 2.23
C PRO A 156 -17.39 -20.36 3.43
N THR A 157 -16.95 -20.89 4.58
CA THR A 157 -17.76 -21.00 5.82
C THR A 157 -17.05 -20.47 7.05
N GLN A 158 -16.02 -19.64 6.86
CA GLN A 158 -15.23 -19.05 7.97
C GLN A 158 -15.99 -17.96 8.71
N GLY A 159 -16.98 -17.33 8.07
CA GLY A 159 -17.77 -16.23 8.61
C GLY A 159 -18.41 -16.53 9.95
N ILE A 160 -18.77 -17.79 10.24
CA ILE A 160 -19.35 -18.18 11.54
C ILE A 160 -18.36 -17.96 12.70
N ASN A 161 -17.05 -18.16 12.48
CA ASN A 161 -16.04 -17.96 13.52
C ASN A 161 -15.88 -16.46 13.80
N TYR A 162 -15.81 -15.64 12.76
CA TYR A 162 -15.77 -14.19 12.90
C TYR A 162 -17.04 -13.63 13.56
N LEU A 163 -18.21 -14.23 13.26
CA LEU A 163 -19.47 -13.85 13.87
C LEU A 163 -19.49 -14.22 15.37
N LYS A 164 -18.96 -15.38 15.76
CA LYS A 164 -18.79 -15.78 17.17
C LYS A 164 -17.89 -14.79 17.92
N ASP A 165 -16.79 -14.33 17.31
CA ASP A 165 -15.93 -13.31 17.89
C ASP A 165 -16.67 -11.98 18.09
N LEU A 166 -17.50 -11.58 17.11
CA LEU A 166 -18.33 -10.37 17.21
C LEU A 166 -19.36 -10.49 18.34
N VAL A 167 -20.06 -11.63 18.45
CA VAL A 167 -21.04 -11.89 19.53
C VAL A 167 -20.34 -11.83 20.90
N LYS A 168 -19.15 -12.43 21.02
CA LYS A 168 -18.34 -12.36 22.24
C LYS A 168 -17.94 -10.92 22.57
N LYS A 169 -17.54 -10.13 21.56
CA LYS A 169 -17.21 -8.70 21.72
C LYS A 169 -18.41 -7.90 22.23
N ILE A 170 -19.58 -8.06 21.60
CA ILE A 170 -20.83 -7.41 22.01
C ILE A 170 -21.18 -7.78 23.46
N GLY A 171 -21.09 -9.05 23.83
CA GLY A 171 -21.32 -9.52 25.20
C GLY A 171 -20.35 -8.86 26.20
N SER A 172 -19.08 -8.72 25.86
CA SER A 172 -18.04 -8.11 26.73
C SER A 172 -18.21 -6.61 26.95
N ILE A 173 -18.78 -5.89 25.98
CA ILE A 173 -19.02 -4.44 26.08
C ILE A 173 -20.41 -4.10 26.61
N GLY A 174 -21.37 -5.04 26.55
CA GLY A 174 -22.72 -4.93 27.09
C GLY A 174 -23.71 -4.13 26.23
N PHE A 175 -23.40 -3.88 24.94
CA PHE A 175 -24.31 -3.21 24.00
C PHE A 175 -23.97 -3.54 22.55
N GLY A 176 -24.83 -3.13 21.62
CA GLY A 176 -24.75 -3.41 20.19
C GLY A 176 -25.64 -4.58 19.79
N LYS A 177 -26.30 -4.45 18.64
CA LYS A 177 -27.20 -5.46 18.08
C LYS A 177 -26.80 -5.77 16.64
N ILE A 178 -26.70 -7.04 16.29
CA ILE A 178 -26.55 -7.48 14.91
C ILE A 178 -27.91 -7.29 14.22
N ALA A 179 -27.98 -6.26 13.37
CA ALA A 179 -29.21 -5.84 12.71
C ALA A 179 -29.49 -6.61 11.42
N THR A 180 -28.45 -6.83 10.61
CA THR A 180 -28.56 -7.58 9.34
C THR A 180 -27.34 -8.46 9.11
N ILE A 181 -27.53 -9.55 8.37
CA ILE A 181 -26.46 -10.42 7.84
C ILE A 181 -26.72 -10.60 6.35
N SER A 182 -25.67 -10.41 5.53
CA SER A 182 -25.75 -10.53 4.08
C SER A 182 -24.40 -10.97 3.50
N GLY A 183 -24.41 -11.87 2.54
CA GLY A 183 -23.22 -12.21 1.77
C GLY A 183 -22.75 -11.05 0.90
N ARG A 184 -21.43 -11.00 0.67
CA ARG A 184 -20.80 -9.97 -0.17
C ARG A 184 -21.30 -9.96 -1.62
N TYR A 185 -21.84 -11.06 -2.10
CA TYR A 185 -22.46 -11.16 -3.42
C TYR A 185 -23.57 -10.12 -3.64
N TYR A 186 -24.32 -9.80 -2.60
CA TYR A 186 -25.41 -8.81 -2.62
C TYR A 186 -24.91 -7.41 -2.21
N THR A 187 -24.17 -7.32 -1.12
CA THR A 187 -23.83 -6.04 -0.48
C THR A 187 -22.64 -5.36 -1.12
N MET A 188 -21.78 -6.13 -1.82
CA MET A 188 -20.52 -5.67 -2.37
C MET A 188 -20.41 -5.94 -3.88
N ASP A 189 -21.53 -5.83 -4.62
CA ASP A 189 -21.50 -5.85 -6.08
C ASP A 189 -20.75 -4.61 -6.62
N ARG A 190 -20.02 -4.78 -7.75
CA ARG A 190 -19.31 -3.72 -8.44
C ARG A 190 -19.60 -3.65 -9.95
N ASP A 191 -20.46 -4.57 -10.43
CA ASP A 191 -20.71 -4.78 -11.85
C ASP A 191 -22.07 -4.23 -12.29
N GLN A 192 -22.66 -3.33 -11.45
CA GLN A 192 -23.98 -2.70 -11.68
C GLN A 192 -25.13 -3.71 -11.79
N ARG A 193 -25.00 -4.83 -11.09
CA ARG A 193 -26.10 -5.79 -10.94
C ARG A 193 -27.04 -5.30 -9.85
N TRP A 194 -27.82 -4.29 -10.23
CA TRP A 194 -28.62 -3.51 -9.29
C TRP A 194 -29.60 -4.36 -8.49
N GLU A 195 -30.12 -5.45 -9.03
CA GLU A 195 -30.98 -6.40 -8.33
C GLU A 195 -30.34 -7.02 -7.08
N ARG A 196 -28.99 -7.13 -7.06
CA ARG A 196 -28.24 -7.60 -5.88
C ARG A 196 -28.12 -6.51 -4.85
N THR A 197 -27.65 -5.34 -5.28
CA THR A 197 -27.48 -4.18 -4.41
C THR A 197 -28.83 -3.75 -3.81
N GLN A 198 -29.92 -3.81 -4.57
CA GLN A 198 -31.26 -3.49 -4.11
C GLN A 198 -31.71 -4.39 -2.97
N LYS A 199 -31.50 -5.71 -3.05
CA LYS A 199 -31.83 -6.65 -1.95
C LYS A 199 -31.10 -6.30 -0.66
N ALA A 200 -29.81 -5.95 -0.75
CA ALA A 200 -29.03 -5.50 0.41
C ALA A 200 -29.53 -4.15 0.94
N TYR A 201 -29.81 -3.18 0.05
CA TYR A 201 -30.38 -1.90 0.42
C TYR A 201 -31.75 -2.04 1.13
N GLU A 202 -32.68 -2.79 0.54
CA GLU A 202 -34.00 -3.01 1.12
C GLU A 202 -33.95 -3.67 2.50
N CYS A 203 -33.01 -4.62 2.70
CA CYS A 203 -32.80 -5.24 4.00
C CYS A 203 -32.25 -4.23 5.04
N ILE A 204 -31.24 -3.45 4.65
CA ILE A 204 -30.52 -2.54 5.57
C ILE A 204 -31.31 -1.26 5.80
N VAL A 205 -31.81 -0.63 4.73
CA VAL A 205 -32.44 0.70 4.81
C VAL A 205 -33.94 0.62 5.10
N ASP A 206 -34.64 -0.25 4.40
CA ASP A 206 -36.10 -0.36 4.51
C ASP A 206 -36.57 -1.44 5.50
N ALA A 207 -35.67 -2.25 6.04
CA ALA A 207 -35.94 -3.45 6.84
C ALA A 207 -36.85 -4.45 6.13
N LYS A 208 -36.79 -4.52 4.81
CA LYS A 208 -37.56 -5.45 3.97
C LYS A 208 -36.71 -6.68 3.68
N ALA A 209 -36.74 -7.63 4.57
CA ALA A 209 -36.12 -8.94 4.41
C ALA A 209 -36.78 -9.94 5.38
N GLU A 210 -36.60 -11.22 5.10
CA GLU A 210 -36.92 -12.25 6.09
C GLU A 210 -36.05 -12.10 7.34
N THR A 211 -36.56 -12.59 8.48
CA THR A 211 -35.88 -12.41 9.76
C THR A 211 -35.04 -13.62 10.17
N PHE A 212 -34.08 -13.36 11.04
CA PHE A 212 -33.42 -14.39 11.86
C PHE A 212 -33.63 -14.11 13.35
N ASP A 213 -33.68 -15.18 14.10
CA ASP A 213 -33.82 -15.21 15.56
C ASP A 213 -32.45 -15.10 16.25
N ASP A 214 -31.50 -15.94 15.83
CA ASP A 214 -30.13 -16.03 16.34
C ASP A 214 -29.16 -16.00 15.17
N PRO A 215 -28.16 -15.08 15.18
CA PRO A 215 -27.24 -14.90 14.06
C PRO A 215 -26.36 -16.12 13.81
N ILE A 216 -25.94 -16.84 14.86
CA ILE A 216 -25.08 -18.02 14.73
C ILE A 216 -25.86 -19.18 14.14
N LYS A 217 -27.07 -19.47 14.75
CA LYS A 217 -27.93 -20.52 14.24
C LYS A 217 -28.41 -20.27 12.82
N PHE A 218 -28.57 -19.00 12.46
CA PHE A 218 -28.89 -18.62 11.08
C PHE A 218 -27.78 -19.07 10.11
N LEU A 219 -26.51 -18.73 10.34
CA LEU A 219 -25.42 -19.18 9.48
C LEU A 219 -25.28 -20.71 9.47
N GLU A 220 -25.43 -21.38 10.62
CA GLU A 220 -25.40 -22.84 10.68
C GLU A 220 -26.48 -23.48 9.80
N ARG A 221 -27.69 -22.90 9.78
CA ARG A 221 -28.79 -23.37 8.93
C ARG A 221 -28.52 -23.11 7.44
N SER A 222 -27.91 -21.97 7.09
CA SER A 222 -27.52 -21.64 5.73
C SER A 222 -26.47 -22.61 5.20
N TYR A 223 -25.44 -22.91 5.98
CA TYR A 223 -24.39 -23.86 5.57
C TYR A 223 -24.93 -25.28 5.38
N LYS A 224 -25.87 -25.73 6.21
CA LYS A 224 -26.56 -27.02 6.01
C LYS A 224 -27.34 -27.10 4.69
N LYS A 225 -27.72 -25.93 4.12
CA LYS A 225 -28.36 -25.81 2.81
C LYS A 225 -27.40 -25.54 1.68
N ASN A 226 -26.08 -25.66 1.92
CA ASN A 226 -24.99 -25.33 0.98
C ASN A 226 -24.96 -23.84 0.57
N GLU A 227 -25.57 -22.94 1.35
CA GLU A 227 -25.49 -21.51 1.17
C GLU A 227 -24.26 -21.00 1.94
N THR A 228 -23.15 -20.75 1.23
CA THR A 228 -21.89 -20.31 1.83
C THR A 228 -21.86 -18.81 2.07
N ASP A 229 -20.89 -18.33 2.83
CA ASP A 229 -20.74 -16.93 3.25
C ASP A 229 -20.94 -15.91 2.13
N GLU A 230 -20.35 -16.16 0.95
CA GLU A 230 -20.44 -15.24 -0.18
C GLU A 230 -21.90 -14.98 -0.62
N PHE A 231 -22.74 -16.02 -0.55
CA PHE A 231 -24.08 -16.04 -1.14
C PHE A 231 -25.22 -15.93 -0.12
N ILE A 232 -24.93 -15.70 1.16
CA ILE A 232 -25.95 -15.50 2.19
C ILE A 232 -26.94 -14.42 1.73
N VAL A 233 -28.20 -14.83 1.56
CA VAL A 233 -29.28 -13.91 1.20
C VAL A 233 -29.50 -12.92 2.35
N PRO A 234 -29.66 -11.61 2.07
CA PRO A 234 -29.83 -10.60 3.12
C PRO A 234 -31.02 -10.93 4.06
N LYS A 235 -30.73 -10.98 5.36
CA LYS A 235 -31.69 -11.20 6.44
C LYS A 235 -31.53 -10.16 7.53
N LYS A 236 -32.60 -9.85 8.24
CA LYS A 236 -32.59 -8.89 9.36
C LYS A 236 -32.97 -9.54 10.69
N ALA A 237 -32.55 -8.94 11.78
CA ALA A 237 -33.06 -9.29 13.10
C ALA A 237 -34.56 -8.89 13.21
N GLU A 238 -35.34 -9.65 14.00
CA GLU A 238 -36.79 -9.41 14.14
C GLU A 238 -37.11 -7.99 14.59
N ASP A 239 -36.35 -7.45 15.55
CA ASP A 239 -36.56 -6.13 16.15
C ASP A 239 -35.90 -4.99 15.37
N TYR A 240 -35.26 -5.25 14.21
CA TYR A 240 -34.69 -4.21 13.37
C TYR A 240 -35.76 -3.58 12.46
N SER A 241 -35.89 -2.25 12.51
CA SER A 241 -36.90 -1.46 11.82
C SER A 241 -36.40 -0.54 10.70
N GLY A 242 -35.17 -0.74 10.25
CA GLY A 242 -34.57 0.02 9.16
C GLY A 242 -33.81 1.29 9.59
N LEU A 243 -33.16 1.90 8.63
CA LEU A 243 -32.43 3.16 8.77
C LEU A 243 -33.42 4.33 8.79
N LYS A 244 -33.26 5.25 9.75
CA LYS A 244 -34.15 6.41 9.94
C LYS A 244 -33.42 7.72 9.62
N ASP A 245 -34.18 8.76 9.34
CA ASP A 245 -33.63 10.11 9.22
C ASP A 245 -32.93 10.50 10.51
N LYS A 246 -31.80 11.21 10.37
CA LYS A 246 -30.90 11.64 11.44
C LYS A 246 -30.09 10.51 12.10
N ASP A 247 -30.23 9.26 11.65
CA ASP A 247 -29.29 8.20 12.06
C ASP A 247 -27.89 8.52 11.53
N SER A 248 -26.87 7.90 12.14
CA SER A 248 -25.50 7.91 11.62
C SER A 248 -25.15 6.55 11.07
N PHE A 249 -24.33 6.54 10.01
CA PHE A 249 -23.94 5.31 9.32
C PHE A 249 -22.41 5.31 9.08
N ILE A 250 -21.70 4.28 9.53
CA ILE A 250 -20.28 4.10 9.29
C ILE A 250 -20.06 2.85 8.46
N PHE A 251 -19.48 2.98 7.26
CA PHE A 251 -19.07 1.84 6.44
C PHE A 251 -17.55 1.65 6.59
N TYR A 252 -17.13 0.61 7.35
CA TYR A 252 -15.74 0.44 7.74
C TYR A 252 -14.85 -0.29 6.73
N ASN A 253 -15.35 -0.71 5.56
CA ASN A 253 -14.50 -1.18 4.47
C ASN A 253 -13.58 -0.04 3.98
N PHE A 254 -12.32 -0.35 3.73
CA PHE A 254 -11.34 0.63 3.26
C PHE A 254 -10.98 0.49 1.78
N ARG A 255 -11.19 -0.67 1.15
CA ARG A 255 -11.04 -0.83 -0.30
C ARG A 255 -12.29 -0.35 -1.02
N THR A 256 -12.08 0.45 -2.07
CA THR A 256 -13.12 1.33 -2.62
C THR A 256 -14.00 0.72 -3.71
N ASP A 257 -13.52 -0.32 -4.42
CA ASP A 257 -14.16 -0.83 -5.65
C ASP A 257 -15.57 -1.43 -5.41
N ARG A 258 -15.80 -2.08 -4.26
CA ARG A 258 -17.05 -2.78 -3.94
C ARG A 258 -17.94 -2.06 -2.92
N THR A 259 -17.55 -0.87 -2.48
CA THR A 259 -18.34 -0.07 -1.54
C THR A 259 -19.24 0.94 -2.24
N ARG A 260 -18.94 1.24 -3.51
CA ARG A 260 -19.53 2.36 -4.27
C ARG A 260 -21.01 2.27 -4.44
N GLN A 261 -21.52 1.16 -4.98
CA GLN A 261 -22.93 1.03 -5.38
C GLN A 261 -23.90 1.19 -4.21
N LEU A 262 -23.65 0.51 -3.10
CA LEU A 262 -24.51 0.61 -1.92
C LEU A 262 -24.38 1.98 -1.25
N THR A 263 -23.16 2.56 -1.20
CA THR A 263 -22.98 3.93 -0.70
C THR A 263 -23.76 4.93 -1.55
N GLN A 264 -23.66 4.86 -2.88
CA GLN A 264 -24.43 5.73 -3.78
C GLN A 264 -25.92 5.62 -3.54
N ALA A 265 -26.46 4.40 -3.39
CA ALA A 265 -27.87 4.20 -3.11
C ALA A 265 -28.34 4.82 -1.79
N ILE A 266 -27.46 4.94 -0.79
CA ILE A 266 -27.80 5.52 0.53
C ILE A 266 -27.64 7.05 0.52
N VAL A 267 -26.60 7.61 -0.11
CA VAL A 267 -26.20 9.02 0.09
C VAL A 267 -26.46 9.93 -1.10
N GLU A 268 -26.57 9.39 -2.33
CA GLU A 268 -26.69 10.25 -3.53
C GLU A 268 -28.16 10.53 -3.85
N LYS A 269 -28.50 11.81 -3.95
CA LYS A 269 -29.87 12.23 -4.28
C LYS A 269 -30.31 11.83 -5.70
N ASP A 270 -29.35 11.77 -6.62
CA ASP A 270 -29.59 11.46 -8.03
C ASP A 270 -29.28 10.01 -8.40
N PHE A 271 -29.32 9.10 -7.43
CA PHE A 271 -29.09 7.68 -7.65
C PHE A 271 -30.15 7.09 -8.62
N LYS A 272 -29.68 6.32 -9.63
CA LYS A 272 -30.53 5.81 -10.72
C LYS A 272 -30.54 4.29 -10.87
N GLY A 273 -29.87 3.55 -10.01
CA GLY A 273 -29.76 2.09 -10.13
C GLY A 273 -31.09 1.37 -9.86
N PHE A 274 -31.84 1.85 -8.87
CA PHE A 274 -33.20 1.38 -8.50
C PHE A 274 -33.90 2.45 -7.68
N SER A 275 -35.18 2.28 -7.41
CA SER A 275 -35.97 3.24 -6.62
C SER A 275 -35.53 3.25 -5.16
N VAL A 276 -35.10 4.39 -4.66
CA VAL A 276 -34.68 4.61 -3.29
C VAL A 276 -35.54 5.71 -2.63
N LYS A 277 -35.70 5.62 -1.31
CA LYS A 277 -36.27 6.69 -0.49
C LYS A 277 -35.10 7.43 0.18
N PRO A 278 -34.73 8.64 -0.26
CA PRO A 278 -33.64 9.39 0.33
C PRO A 278 -33.76 9.50 1.84
N LYS A 279 -32.68 9.29 2.56
CA LYS A 279 -32.58 9.44 4.01
C LYS A 279 -31.57 10.52 4.35
N GLU A 280 -31.89 11.36 5.33
CA GLU A 280 -30.93 12.32 5.84
C GLU A 280 -30.07 11.66 6.92
N VAL A 281 -28.93 11.10 6.54
CA VAL A 281 -28.02 10.39 7.44
C VAL A 281 -26.67 11.07 7.57
N TYR A 282 -26.06 11.00 8.74
CA TYR A 282 -24.66 11.36 8.92
C TYR A 282 -23.80 10.18 8.49
N TYR A 283 -23.37 10.18 7.22
CA TYR A 283 -22.64 9.04 6.63
C TYR A 283 -21.12 9.23 6.74
N VAL A 284 -20.43 8.20 7.19
CA VAL A 284 -18.96 8.16 7.27
C VAL A 284 -18.43 6.96 6.49
N ALA A 285 -17.69 7.21 5.44
CA ALA A 285 -16.90 6.22 4.74
C ALA A 285 -15.51 6.09 5.39
N MET A 286 -14.99 4.87 5.51
CA MET A 286 -13.64 4.67 6.04
C MET A 286 -12.59 5.37 5.19
N THR A 287 -12.69 5.26 3.86
CA THR A 287 -11.83 5.90 2.86
C THR A 287 -12.68 6.60 1.80
N GLN A 288 -12.07 7.33 0.89
CA GLN A 288 -12.75 7.98 -0.24
C GLN A 288 -13.16 6.94 -1.29
N PHE A 289 -14.41 6.48 -1.30
CA PHE A 289 -14.87 5.42 -2.21
C PHE A 289 -14.98 5.86 -3.66
N TYR A 290 -15.38 7.10 -3.92
CA TYR A 290 -15.46 7.75 -5.24
C TYR A 290 -15.44 9.27 -5.08
N LYS A 291 -15.35 10.01 -6.18
CA LYS A 291 -15.36 11.48 -6.20
C LYS A 291 -16.29 11.99 -7.32
N PRO A 292 -17.17 12.97 -7.03
CA PRO A 292 -17.51 13.47 -5.69
C PRO A 292 -18.33 12.44 -4.90
N MET A 293 -18.31 12.49 -3.57
CA MET A 293 -19.09 11.63 -2.68
C MET A 293 -19.75 12.47 -1.59
N ASN A 294 -21.07 12.35 -1.43
CA ASN A 294 -21.83 13.07 -0.42
C ASN A 294 -21.75 12.37 0.96
N ALA A 295 -20.55 12.27 1.50
CA ALA A 295 -20.28 11.65 2.78
C ALA A 295 -19.01 12.19 3.43
N HIS A 296 -18.89 12.00 4.74
CA HIS A 296 -17.64 12.25 5.46
C HIS A 296 -16.65 11.11 5.22
N VAL A 297 -15.35 11.40 5.20
CA VAL A 297 -14.29 10.43 4.96
C VAL A 297 -13.36 10.40 6.16
N ALA A 298 -13.33 9.26 6.88
CA ALA A 298 -12.53 9.11 8.10
C ALA A 298 -11.02 9.14 7.83
N PHE A 299 -10.58 8.44 6.79
CA PHE A 299 -9.19 8.38 6.35
C PHE A 299 -9.12 8.84 4.88
N GLY A 300 -9.13 10.16 4.67
CA GLY A 300 -9.00 10.76 3.35
C GLY A 300 -7.65 10.47 2.68
N ASP A 301 -7.52 10.91 1.42
CA ASP A 301 -6.28 10.73 0.65
C ASP A 301 -5.07 11.29 1.40
N GLN A 302 -3.94 10.60 1.33
CA GLN A 302 -2.68 11.09 1.85
C GLN A 302 -2.10 12.12 0.87
N SER A 303 -1.52 13.20 1.41
CA SER A 303 -0.93 14.22 0.56
C SER A 303 0.24 13.66 -0.26
N MET A 304 0.22 13.91 -1.56
CA MET A 304 1.32 13.64 -2.49
C MET A 304 1.99 14.94 -2.95
N SER A 305 1.96 15.99 -2.11
CA SER A 305 2.67 17.23 -2.37
C SER A 305 4.17 17.11 -2.06
N ASN A 306 4.97 17.95 -2.68
CA ASN A 306 6.40 18.09 -2.40
C ASN A 306 7.19 16.78 -2.49
N LEU A 307 6.90 15.96 -3.53
CA LEU A 307 7.69 14.77 -3.86
C LEU A 307 9.08 15.17 -4.39
N LEU A 308 10.07 14.29 -4.28
CA LEU A 308 11.46 14.57 -4.65
C LEU A 308 11.58 15.15 -6.07
N GLY A 309 10.94 14.52 -7.07
CA GLY A 309 10.98 15.00 -8.46
C GLY A 309 10.42 16.41 -8.62
N LYS A 310 9.35 16.74 -7.89
CA LYS A 310 8.76 18.09 -7.87
C LYS A 310 9.69 19.11 -7.20
N VAL A 311 10.27 18.76 -6.05
CA VAL A 311 11.20 19.65 -5.34
C VAL A 311 12.46 19.92 -6.17
N ILE A 312 13.01 18.91 -6.83
CA ILE A 312 14.14 19.05 -7.78
C ILE A 312 13.75 20.03 -8.91
N ALA A 313 12.58 19.85 -9.52
CA ALA A 313 12.11 20.72 -10.61
C ALA A 313 11.86 22.16 -10.17
N ASP A 314 11.27 22.36 -8.99
CA ASP A 314 10.98 23.69 -8.42
C ASP A 314 12.27 24.48 -8.10
N ASN A 315 13.39 23.78 -7.87
CA ASN A 315 14.72 24.38 -7.72
C ASN A 315 15.49 24.55 -9.04
N GLY A 316 14.81 24.39 -10.17
CA GLY A 316 15.37 24.62 -11.50
C GLY A 316 16.30 23.53 -12.01
N LEU A 317 16.44 22.43 -11.26
CA LEU A 317 17.32 21.31 -11.63
C LEU A 317 16.65 20.40 -12.68
N LYS A 318 17.47 19.81 -13.53
CA LYS A 318 17.05 18.89 -14.61
C LYS A 318 17.26 17.45 -14.17
N GLN A 319 16.31 16.60 -14.51
CA GLN A 319 16.32 15.21 -14.07
C GLN A 319 15.99 14.22 -15.19
N LEU A 320 16.57 13.03 -15.13
CA LEU A 320 16.33 11.92 -16.05
C LEU A 320 15.86 10.68 -15.29
N ARG A 321 14.81 10.02 -15.79
CA ARG A 321 14.32 8.71 -15.34
C ARG A 321 14.59 7.69 -16.44
N ILE A 322 15.15 6.53 -16.10
CA ILE A 322 15.41 5.47 -17.06
C ILE A 322 15.21 4.09 -16.44
N SER A 323 14.55 3.22 -17.14
CA SER A 323 14.46 1.79 -16.83
C SER A 323 13.93 0.99 -18.03
N GLU A 324 13.89 -0.33 -17.87
CA GLU A 324 13.18 -1.23 -18.79
C GLU A 324 11.66 -1.16 -18.59
N THR A 325 10.91 -1.67 -19.58
CA THR A 325 9.43 -1.71 -19.58
C THR A 325 8.84 -2.19 -18.25
N GLU A 326 9.38 -3.25 -17.66
CA GLU A 326 8.87 -3.87 -16.43
C GLU A 326 8.90 -2.92 -15.20
N LYS A 327 9.86 -2.01 -15.15
CA LYS A 327 10.04 -1.10 -14.00
C LYS A 327 10.02 0.39 -14.39
N TYR A 328 9.64 0.69 -15.63
CA TYR A 328 9.50 2.09 -16.06
C TYR A 328 8.46 2.86 -15.25
N ALA A 329 7.31 2.26 -15.02
CA ALA A 329 6.27 2.86 -14.19
C ALA A 329 6.74 3.11 -12.73
N HIS A 330 7.68 2.29 -12.22
CA HIS A 330 8.19 2.45 -10.86
C HIS A 330 9.07 3.69 -10.73
N VAL A 331 9.98 3.95 -11.66
CA VAL A 331 10.82 5.16 -11.65
C VAL A 331 10.10 6.42 -12.12
N THR A 332 8.89 6.31 -12.67
CA THR A 332 8.07 7.42 -13.17
C THR A 332 6.81 7.61 -12.34
N PHE A 333 5.75 6.88 -12.64
CA PHE A 333 4.42 6.98 -12.04
C PHE A 333 4.44 6.82 -10.51
N PHE A 334 4.97 5.69 -10.00
CA PHE A 334 5.00 5.44 -8.55
C PHE A 334 5.96 6.39 -7.82
N PHE A 335 7.14 6.64 -8.38
CA PHE A 335 8.10 7.60 -7.82
C PHE A 335 7.52 9.02 -7.73
N ASN A 336 6.66 9.40 -8.67
CA ASN A 336 5.96 10.68 -8.71
C ASN A 336 4.59 10.63 -8.01
N GLY A 337 4.36 9.68 -7.09
CA GLY A 337 3.17 9.61 -6.25
C GLY A 337 1.89 9.30 -7.02
N GLN A 338 1.99 8.40 -8.01
CA GLN A 338 0.91 7.98 -8.90
C GLN A 338 0.42 9.11 -9.85
N ILE A 339 1.32 10.00 -10.21
CA ILE A 339 1.07 11.04 -11.22
C ILE A 339 1.81 10.67 -12.50
N GLU A 340 1.05 10.46 -13.60
CA GLU A 340 1.62 10.07 -14.90
C GLU A 340 2.40 11.21 -15.54
N GLN A 341 1.90 12.45 -15.41
CA GLN A 341 2.53 13.62 -16.00
C GLN A 341 3.94 13.86 -15.46
N PRO A 342 4.96 13.98 -16.32
CA PRO A 342 6.31 14.33 -15.88
C PRO A 342 6.35 15.68 -15.14
N ASN A 343 7.26 15.80 -14.18
CA ASN A 343 7.55 17.12 -13.58
C ASN A 343 8.20 18.04 -14.61
N LYS A 344 8.19 19.34 -14.36
CA LYS A 344 8.97 20.28 -15.15
C LYS A 344 10.46 19.84 -15.12
N ASN A 345 11.15 19.91 -16.28
CA ASN A 345 12.54 19.48 -16.41
C ASN A 345 12.80 17.99 -16.09
N GLU A 346 11.80 17.14 -16.23
CA GLU A 346 11.92 15.68 -16.11
C GLU A 346 11.81 15.03 -17.49
N ASP A 347 12.93 14.47 -17.97
CA ASP A 347 12.96 13.64 -19.16
C ASP A 347 12.91 12.15 -18.75
N ARG A 348 12.39 11.31 -19.65
CA ARG A 348 12.18 9.89 -19.43
C ARG A 348 12.69 9.08 -20.61
N ILE A 349 13.39 7.98 -20.32
CA ILE A 349 13.84 7.02 -21.32
C ILE A 349 13.30 5.64 -20.96
N LEU A 350 12.55 5.06 -21.88
CA LEU A 350 12.09 3.68 -21.82
C LEU A 350 12.98 2.81 -22.69
N VAL A 351 13.53 1.76 -22.11
CA VAL A 351 14.19 0.66 -22.84
C VAL A 351 13.24 -0.53 -22.85
N HIS A 352 13.01 -1.15 -24.00
CA HIS A 352 12.10 -2.29 -24.06
C HIS A 352 12.71 -3.54 -23.43
N SER A 353 11.98 -4.17 -22.53
CA SER A 353 12.35 -5.51 -22.03
C SER A 353 12.28 -6.56 -23.12
N PRO A 354 13.11 -7.62 -23.05
CA PRO A 354 13.13 -8.66 -24.08
C PRO A 354 11.80 -9.42 -24.14
N LYS A 355 11.35 -9.71 -25.36
CA LYS A 355 10.11 -10.48 -25.62
C LYS A 355 10.35 -11.97 -25.46
N VAL A 356 10.49 -12.45 -24.23
CA VAL A 356 10.64 -13.87 -23.88
C VAL A 356 9.47 -14.31 -23.00
N ALA A 357 9.21 -15.61 -22.94
CA ALA A 357 8.10 -16.14 -22.13
C ALA A 357 8.35 -15.94 -20.63
N THR A 358 9.59 -16.16 -20.18
CA THR A 358 10.05 -15.95 -18.80
C THR A 358 11.50 -15.43 -18.84
N TYR A 359 11.90 -14.62 -17.87
CA TYR A 359 13.19 -13.92 -17.92
C TYR A 359 14.39 -14.79 -17.56
N ASP A 360 14.20 -16.02 -17.11
CA ASP A 360 15.29 -17.02 -17.02
C ASP A 360 15.86 -17.42 -18.38
N LEU A 361 15.09 -17.22 -19.46
CA LEU A 361 15.56 -17.46 -20.83
C LEU A 361 16.50 -16.37 -21.34
N LYS A 362 16.49 -15.20 -20.74
CA LYS A 362 17.38 -14.07 -21.02
C LYS A 362 17.65 -13.27 -19.74
N PRO A 363 18.46 -13.78 -18.80
CA PRO A 363 18.67 -13.17 -17.48
C PRO A 363 19.31 -11.78 -17.51
N GLU A 364 20.08 -11.46 -18.55
CA GLU A 364 20.66 -10.14 -18.76
C GLU A 364 19.59 -9.09 -19.07
N MET A 365 18.41 -9.54 -19.52
CA MET A 365 17.32 -8.68 -19.96
C MET A 365 17.83 -7.57 -20.92
N SER A 366 17.53 -6.31 -20.66
CA SER A 366 18.07 -5.16 -21.41
C SER A 366 18.96 -4.25 -20.54
N ALA A 367 19.48 -4.77 -19.43
CA ALA A 367 20.25 -3.99 -18.46
C ALA A 367 21.48 -3.29 -19.06
N PHE A 368 22.20 -3.97 -19.94
CA PHE A 368 23.36 -3.36 -20.62
C PHE A 368 22.94 -2.18 -21.51
N GLU A 369 21.82 -2.27 -22.24
CA GLU A 369 21.30 -1.15 -23.03
C GLU A 369 20.88 0.02 -22.13
N VAL A 370 20.25 -0.25 -21.00
CA VAL A 370 19.91 0.77 -19.99
C VAL A 370 21.18 1.48 -19.52
N ALA A 371 22.22 0.73 -19.14
CA ALA A 371 23.49 1.29 -18.69
C ALA A 371 24.19 2.10 -19.79
N ASP A 372 24.20 1.61 -21.02
CA ASP A 372 24.84 2.29 -22.15
C ASP A 372 24.14 3.62 -22.47
N ARG A 373 22.81 3.63 -22.55
CA ARG A 373 22.03 4.85 -22.77
C ARG A 373 22.22 5.84 -21.63
N LEU A 374 22.21 5.38 -20.38
CA LEU A 374 22.41 6.23 -19.23
C LEU A 374 23.80 6.88 -19.24
N VAL A 375 24.85 6.13 -19.54
CA VAL A 375 26.23 6.65 -19.68
C VAL A 375 26.30 7.70 -20.79
N GLN A 376 25.62 7.50 -21.93
CA GLN A 376 25.54 8.50 -22.99
C GLN A 376 24.87 9.79 -22.50
N GLU A 377 23.79 9.69 -21.71
CA GLU A 377 23.10 10.86 -21.17
C GLU A 377 23.92 11.58 -20.09
N ILE A 378 24.67 10.86 -19.25
CA ILE A 378 25.59 11.45 -18.26
C ILE A 378 26.69 12.26 -18.98
N ASN A 379 27.22 11.76 -20.11
CA ASN A 379 28.22 12.44 -20.88
C ASN A 379 27.79 13.79 -21.49
N LYS A 380 26.47 13.98 -21.69
CA LYS A 380 25.90 15.24 -22.24
C LYS A 380 25.92 16.41 -21.26
N ASP A 381 26.21 16.17 -19.98
CA ASP A 381 26.18 17.17 -18.89
C ASP A 381 24.87 17.98 -18.84
N LYS A 382 23.77 17.34 -19.27
CA LYS A 382 22.44 17.98 -19.37
C LYS A 382 21.66 17.94 -18.06
N TYR A 383 21.82 16.89 -17.27
CA TYR A 383 21.01 16.60 -16.10
C TYR A 383 21.82 16.70 -14.82
N ASP A 384 21.18 17.21 -13.78
CA ASP A 384 21.72 17.30 -12.43
C ASP A 384 21.41 16.05 -11.58
N PHE A 385 20.28 15.39 -11.89
CA PHE A 385 19.73 14.26 -11.13
C PHE A 385 19.31 13.12 -12.05
N PHE A 386 19.68 11.89 -11.68
CA PHE A 386 19.30 10.68 -12.40
C PHE A 386 18.64 9.67 -11.48
N VAL A 387 17.66 8.93 -11.99
CA VAL A 387 17.12 7.73 -11.35
C VAL A 387 17.09 6.61 -12.36
N VAL A 388 17.77 5.52 -12.04
CA VAL A 388 17.75 4.28 -12.81
C VAL A 388 17.32 3.12 -11.94
N ASN A 389 16.47 2.26 -12.49
CA ASN A 389 16.18 0.95 -11.91
C ASN A 389 16.72 -0.13 -12.84
N ILE A 390 17.58 -1.01 -12.28
CA ILE A 390 18.12 -2.20 -12.95
C ILE A 390 17.30 -3.38 -12.46
N VAL A 391 16.46 -3.91 -13.32
CA VAL A 391 15.29 -4.74 -13.00
C VAL A 391 15.61 -6.22 -12.71
N ASN A 392 16.78 -6.70 -13.12
CA ASN A 392 17.11 -8.12 -13.26
C ASN A 392 16.95 -8.91 -11.97
N GLY A 393 17.38 -8.35 -10.82
CA GLY A 393 17.34 -9.03 -9.54
C GLY A 393 15.93 -9.46 -9.16
N ASP A 394 14.95 -8.61 -9.37
CA ASP A 394 13.55 -8.91 -9.09
C ASP A 394 12.91 -9.78 -10.18
N MET A 395 12.98 -9.34 -11.43
CA MET A 395 12.27 -10.01 -12.52
C MET A 395 12.75 -11.44 -12.76
N VAL A 396 14.05 -11.68 -12.74
CA VAL A 396 14.61 -13.03 -12.82
C VAL A 396 14.46 -13.78 -11.51
N GLY A 397 14.55 -13.09 -10.39
CA GLY A 397 14.35 -13.64 -9.04
C GLY A 397 12.99 -14.33 -8.87
N HIS A 398 11.94 -13.81 -9.49
CA HIS A 398 10.61 -14.42 -9.49
C HIS A 398 10.54 -15.79 -10.21
N THR A 399 11.51 -16.12 -11.04
CA THR A 399 11.59 -17.47 -11.66
C THR A 399 12.09 -18.53 -10.68
N GLY A 400 12.87 -18.15 -9.67
CA GLY A 400 13.51 -19.05 -8.71
C GLY A 400 14.55 -19.98 -9.34
N ILE A 401 14.97 -19.72 -10.59
CA ILE A 401 15.95 -20.55 -11.31
C ILE A 401 17.36 -20.08 -11.00
N LYS A 402 18.07 -20.85 -10.15
CA LYS A 402 19.36 -20.47 -9.58
C LYS A 402 20.36 -19.94 -10.61
N LYS A 403 20.61 -20.68 -11.70
CA LYS A 403 21.56 -20.29 -12.73
C LYS A 403 21.23 -18.92 -13.36
N ALA A 404 19.95 -18.70 -13.64
CA ALA A 404 19.48 -17.43 -14.20
C ALA A 404 19.63 -16.28 -13.21
N CYS A 405 19.28 -16.52 -11.94
CA CYS A 405 19.42 -15.51 -10.87
C CYS A 405 20.89 -15.09 -10.64
N ILE A 406 21.83 -16.03 -10.71
CA ILE A 406 23.28 -15.73 -10.63
C ILE A 406 23.71 -14.85 -11.80
N ILE A 407 23.34 -15.19 -13.02
CA ILE A 407 23.65 -14.37 -14.22
C ILE A 407 23.03 -12.97 -14.09
N ALA A 408 21.80 -12.89 -13.58
CA ALA A 408 21.14 -11.59 -13.33
C ALA A 408 21.91 -10.73 -12.32
N ALA A 409 22.36 -11.31 -11.20
CA ALA A 409 23.17 -10.59 -10.20
C ALA A 409 24.51 -10.09 -10.79
N GLU A 410 25.21 -10.92 -11.53
CA GLU A 410 26.47 -10.56 -12.20
C GLU A 410 26.27 -9.45 -13.26
N THR A 411 25.12 -9.49 -13.97
CA THR A 411 24.76 -8.46 -14.96
C THR A 411 24.50 -7.12 -14.25
N VAL A 412 23.77 -7.13 -13.14
CA VAL A 412 23.52 -5.93 -12.32
C VAL A 412 24.85 -5.35 -11.84
N ASP A 413 25.78 -6.17 -11.33
CA ASP A 413 27.08 -5.72 -10.83
C ASP A 413 27.89 -5.00 -11.92
N LYS A 414 27.96 -5.57 -13.12
CA LYS A 414 28.65 -4.96 -14.30
C LYS A 414 27.99 -3.65 -14.74
N CYS A 415 26.67 -3.56 -14.74
CA CYS A 415 25.96 -2.33 -15.07
C CYS A 415 26.19 -1.24 -14.02
N VAL A 416 26.16 -1.61 -12.72
CA VAL A 416 26.48 -0.71 -11.62
C VAL A 416 27.91 -0.18 -11.75
N GLU A 417 28.89 -1.04 -12.07
CA GLU A 417 30.27 -0.63 -12.32
C GLU A 417 30.35 0.46 -13.39
N LYS A 418 29.81 0.18 -14.57
CA LYS A 418 29.83 1.09 -15.73
C LYS A 418 29.21 2.46 -15.43
N ILE A 419 28.06 2.48 -14.77
CA ILE A 419 27.35 3.72 -14.42
C ILE A 419 28.12 4.50 -13.35
N THR A 420 28.57 3.80 -12.31
CA THR A 420 29.24 4.41 -11.14
C THR A 420 30.58 5.03 -11.55
N GLU A 421 31.38 4.34 -12.36
CA GLU A 421 32.65 4.89 -12.86
C GLU A 421 32.40 6.17 -13.65
N LYS A 422 31.36 6.22 -14.49
CA LYS A 422 31.02 7.42 -15.23
C LYS A 422 30.60 8.58 -14.34
N ILE A 423 29.85 8.32 -13.27
CA ILE A 423 29.47 9.34 -12.27
C ILE A 423 30.69 9.88 -11.53
N LEU A 424 31.64 9.01 -11.17
CA LEU A 424 32.90 9.42 -10.53
C LEU A 424 33.77 10.29 -11.46
N GLU A 425 33.86 9.95 -12.75
CA GLU A 425 34.55 10.80 -13.75
C GLU A 425 33.95 12.21 -13.83
N LYS A 426 32.67 12.37 -13.54
CA LYS A 426 31.97 13.66 -13.49
C LYS A 426 32.03 14.33 -12.11
N ASN A 427 32.82 13.81 -11.16
CA ASN A 427 32.84 14.23 -9.75
C ASN A 427 31.49 14.21 -9.07
N GLY A 428 30.60 13.30 -9.50
CA GLY A 428 29.25 13.14 -9.00
C GLY A 428 29.15 12.28 -7.75
N VAL A 429 27.91 11.99 -7.36
CA VAL A 429 27.58 11.13 -6.22
C VAL A 429 26.58 10.05 -6.68
N ALA A 430 26.88 8.78 -6.41
CA ALA A 430 25.95 7.68 -6.60
C ALA A 430 25.44 7.16 -5.25
N LEU A 431 24.12 7.04 -5.13
CA LEU A 431 23.43 6.29 -4.07
C LEU A 431 22.97 4.96 -4.67
N ILE A 432 23.63 3.86 -4.30
CA ILE A 432 23.35 2.52 -4.82
C ILE A 432 22.62 1.75 -3.74
N PHE A 433 21.39 1.35 -4.02
CA PHE A 433 20.52 0.64 -3.05
C PHE A 433 19.49 -0.23 -3.78
N ALA A 434 18.56 -0.83 -3.03
CA ALA A 434 17.42 -1.55 -3.59
C ALA A 434 16.11 -1.06 -2.97
N ASP A 435 15.01 -1.39 -3.60
CA ASP A 435 13.66 -1.04 -3.14
C ASP A 435 13.01 -2.14 -2.28
N HIS A 436 13.46 -3.38 -2.38
CA HIS A 436 13.13 -4.54 -1.55
C HIS A 436 14.13 -5.67 -1.78
N GLY A 437 14.03 -6.74 -0.99
CA GLY A 437 14.81 -7.95 -1.16
C GLY A 437 14.10 -9.00 -2.03
N ASN A 438 14.89 -9.84 -2.69
CA ASN A 438 14.44 -11.00 -3.48
C ASN A 438 15.56 -12.05 -3.62
N LEU A 439 16.73 -11.71 -4.25
CA LEU A 439 17.78 -12.65 -4.61
C LEU A 439 18.62 -13.17 -3.43
N GLU A 440 18.67 -12.46 -2.32
CA GLU A 440 19.47 -12.80 -1.14
C GLU A 440 18.91 -13.97 -0.34
N ASP A 441 17.62 -14.31 -0.51
CA ASP A 441 17.01 -15.49 0.12
C ASP A 441 16.09 -16.24 -0.85
N LYS A 442 16.60 -17.33 -1.43
CA LYS A 442 15.88 -18.26 -2.28
C LYS A 442 15.59 -19.60 -1.59
N SER A 443 15.54 -19.59 -0.26
CA SER A 443 15.07 -20.73 0.53
C SER A 443 13.64 -21.15 0.12
N PRO A 444 13.19 -22.37 0.45
CA PRO A 444 11.83 -22.82 0.11
C PRO A 444 10.71 -21.85 0.54
N LYS A 445 10.94 -21.05 1.61
CA LYS A 445 10.00 -20.04 2.10
C LYS A 445 9.81 -18.89 1.11
N TRP A 446 10.89 -18.43 0.46
CA TRP A 446 10.91 -17.22 -0.37
C TRP A 446 11.15 -17.48 -1.85
N LYS A 447 11.26 -18.71 -2.27
CA LYS A 447 11.74 -19.18 -3.58
C LYS A 447 11.44 -18.27 -4.78
N THR A 448 10.23 -17.79 -4.93
CA THR A 448 9.79 -16.90 -6.04
C THR A 448 9.22 -15.58 -5.53
N SER A 449 9.28 -15.34 -4.23
CA SER A 449 8.71 -14.16 -3.58
C SER A 449 9.79 -13.18 -3.15
N HIS A 450 9.37 -11.95 -2.85
CA HIS A 450 10.21 -10.99 -2.13
C HIS A 450 10.50 -11.47 -0.71
N THR A 451 11.45 -10.83 -0.03
CA THR A 451 11.86 -11.16 1.34
C THR A 451 11.49 -10.04 2.32
N LEU A 452 11.81 -10.24 3.59
CA LEU A 452 11.69 -9.23 4.63
C LEU A 452 13.03 -8.56 4.95
N ASP A 453 14.10 -8.96 4.23
CA ASP A 453 15.44 -8.53 4.54
C ASP A 453 15.66 -7.04 4.24
N LYS A 454 16.59 -6.44 4.98
CA LYS A 454 17.04 -5.08 4.71
C LYS A 454 17.80 -5.00 3.39
N VAL A 455 17.86 -3.80 2.82
CA VAL A 455 18.60 -3.56 1.58
C VAL A 455 19.85 -2.72 1.84
N PRO A 456 20.99 -2.99 1.17
CA PRO A 456 22.19 -2.20 1.36
C PRO A 456 22.09 -0.87 0.62
N LEU A 457 22.50 0.23 1.28
CA LEU A 457 22.81 1.52 0.65
C LEU A 457 24.31 1.74 0.66
N ILE A 458 24.91 2.07 -0.49
CA ILE A 458 26.30 2.46 -0.63
C ILE A 458 26.34 3.90 -1.16
N VAL A 459 27.07 4.80 -0.49
CA VAL A 459 27.27 6.19 -0.90
C VAL A 459 28.63 6.32 -1.58
N VAL A 460 28.62 6.45 -2.90
CA VAL A 460 29.85 6.45 -3.71
C VAL A 460 30.14 7.86 -4.19
N SER A 461 31.31 8.40 -3.82
CA SER A 461 31.83 9.67 -4.29
C SER A 461 33.33 9.73 -4.01
N ASP A 462 34.11 10.44 -4.84
CA ASP A 462 35.49 10.72 -4.54
C ASP A 462 35.72 11.98 -3.70
N ASP A 463 34.64 12.70 -3.35
CA ASP A 463 34.69 13.79 -2.36
C ASP A 463 35.14 13.26 -0.99
N PRO A 464 36.23 13.83 -0.39
CA PRO A 464 36.78 13.32 0.87
C PRO A 464 35.80 13.36 2.06
N LYS A 465 34.83 14.29 2.08
CA LYS A 465 33.83 14.39 3.16
C LYS A 465 32.84 13.25 3.05
N LEU A 466 32.33 12.99 1.84
CA LEU A 466 31.39 11.90 1.62
C LEU A 466 32.05 10.53 1.80
N LYS A 467 33.29 10.37 1.34
CA LYS A 467 34.04 9.11 1.46
C LYS A 467 34.33 8.70 2.90
N LYS A 468 34.37 9.67 3.81
CA LYS A 468 34.60 9.48 5.24
C LYS A 468 33.32 9.67 6.06
N ALA A 469 32.17 9.84 5.42
CA ALA A 469 30.91 10.08 6.13
C ALA A 469 30.52 8.87 6.99
N ILE A 470 30.07 9.13 8.20
CA ILE A 470 29.43 8.11 9.06
C ILE A 470 27.93 8.15 8.75
N LEU A 471 27.45 7.08 8.13
CA LEU A 471 26.04 6.97 7.80
C LEU A 471 25.20 6.62 9.03
N LYS A 472 24.03 7.23 9.14
CA LYS A 472 23.10 6.97 10.23
C LYS A 472 22.45 5.59 10.06
N GLU A 473 22.47 4.80 11.12
CA GLU A 473 21.76 3.52 11.21
C GLU A 473 20.25 3.71 11.44
N ASP A 474 19.48 2.62 11.43
CA ASP A 474 18.03 2.59 11.64
C ASP A 474 17.25 3.53 10.69
N LYS A 475 17.66 3.57 9.45
CA LYS A 475 17.04 4.30 8.35
C LYS A 475 16.34 3.35 7.39
N GLY A 476 15.45 3.92 6.56
CA GLY A 476 14.69 3.18 5.56
C GLY A 476 14.60 3.94 4.24
N LEU A 477 13.82 3.42 3.31
CA LEU A 477 13.66 4.01 1.97
C LEU A 477 13.16 5.45 1.97
N LYS A 478 12.36 5.85 2.98
CA LYS A 478 11.88 7.23 3.17
C LYS A 478 13.01 8.26 3.36
N ASP A 479 14.20 7.81 3.75
CA ASP A 479 15.33 8.66 4.09
C ASP A 479 16.22 8.98 2.86
N ILE A 480 15.95 8.33 1.71
CA ILE A 480 16.67 8.57 0.44
C ILE A 480 16.39 9.98 -0.10
N ALA A 481 15.12 10.40 -0.23
CA ALA A 481 14.81 11.73 -0.76
C ALA A 481 15.42 12.86 0.07
N PRO A 482 15.32 12.88 1.42
CA PRO A 482 16.02 13.88 2.25
C PRO A 482 17.55 13.85 2.07
N THR A 483 18.14 12.67 1.83
CA THR A 483 19.57 12.54 1.56
C THR A 483 19.96 13.20 0.24
N VAL A 484 19.18 12.98 -0.83
CA VAL A 484 19.36 13.63 -2.13
C VAL A 484 19.23 15.15 -2.01
N LEU A 485 18.21 15.64 -1.31
CA LEU A 485 18.03 17.09 -1.12
C LEU A 485 19.20 17.72 -0.36
N LYS A 486 19.74 17.03 0.65
CA LYS A 486 20.94 17.49 1.36
C LYS A 486 22.16 17.56 0.45
N LEU A 487 22.36 16.60 -0.46
CA LEU A 487 23.47 16.63 -1.45
C LEU A 487 23.34 17.83 -2.40
N PHE A 488 22.12 18.28 -2.69
CA PHE A 488 21.86 19.47 -3.49
C PHE A 488 21.82 20.79 -2.70
N ASP A 489 22.04 20.77 -1.38
CA ASP A 489 21.86 21.92 -0.48
C ASP A 489 20.42 22.51 -0.54
N ILE A 490 19.42 21.67 -0.77
CA ILE A 490 18.00 22.02 -0.82
C ILE A 490 17.36 21.71 0.51
N LEU A 491 16.57 22.66 1.05
CA LEU A 491 15.81 22.46 2.28
C LEU A 491 14.73 21.41 2.10
N LYS A 492 14.71 20.45 3.00
CA LYS A 492 13.71 19.40 3.04
C LYS A 492 12.30 19.97 3.34
N PRO A 493 11.27 19.68 2.51
CA PRO A 493 9.90 20.04 2.84
C PRO A 493 9.42 19.38 4.14
N LYS A 494 8.51 20.05 4.84
CA LYS A 494 7.93 19.54 6.11
C LYS A 494 7.15 18.22 5.94
N GLU A 495 6.59 18.00 4.77
CA GLU A 495 5.86 16.78 4.44
C GLU A 495 6.76 15.55 4.35
N MET A 496 8.04 15.70 4.07
CA MET A 496 9.01 14.61 4.11
C MET A 496 9.38 14.31 5.57
N THR A 497 8.90 13.19 6.09
CA THR A 497 9.18 12.75 7.48
C THR A 497 10.51 11.99 7.60
N GLY A 498 11.09 11.57 6.48
CA GLY A 498 12.44 11.01 6.44
C GLY A 498 13.50 12.04 6.82
N GLU A 499 14.70 11.55 7.09
CA GLU A 499 15.85 12.37 7.45
C GLU A 499 17.06 11.98 6.59
N SER A 500 17.99 12.90 6.37
CA SER A 500 19.21 12.56 5.65
C SER A 500 20.02 11.49 6.38
N ILE A 501 20.49 10.49 5.64
CA ILE A 501 21.33 9.38 6.13
C ILE A 501 22.77 9.84 6.34
N ILE A 502 23.19 10.84 5.60
CA ILE A 502 24.52 11.45 5.64
C ILE A 502 24.59 12.55 6.69
#